data_c7ecafa5396388dcb20ded4db4ec167c
#
_entry.id   c7ecafa5396388dcb20ded4db4ec167c
#
_cell.length_a   1.000
_cell.length_b   1.000
_cell.length_c   1.000
_cell.angle_alpha   90.00
_cell.angle_beta   90.00
_cell.angle_gamma   90.00
#
_symmetry.space_group_name_H-M   'P 1'
#
loop_
_entity.id
_entity.type
_entity.pdbx_description
1 polymer ?
#
loop_
_entity_poly.entity_id
_entity_poly.type
_entity_poly.pdbx_seq_one_letter_code
_entity_poly.pdbx_strand_id
1 'polypeptide(L)'
;MQFQSWDKFALLLYELSNKKGVKGGNNSSSLISPAQFHEGGTRSNKNVNKWGSWACLDCDSFILDNNPCTEPDTVRSLEKQLYQMFGAYEYVCYSTASSTVKKPKFRLVFPLTKEVHAKDLSHFWFAMNKEFKDIGDEQTKDLARMYYVPAQYPNAYNFYFRNSGITLDPQMLMEKHSYIENKGTNFLDRLPPELQQAVVEHRKSKLNNTNYSWTGFSDCPFWSKKLETEYRAITETGWYYKMYQIMVAVCGNAVSKGYPITAEQVATLCKEFDGVTGGWYKNRDMVKESDRALEYVYRNRS
;
A
#
# COMPACT_ATOMS: atom_id res chain seq x y z
N MET A 1 20.23 -12.24 -6.88
CA MET A 1 21.54 -11.65 -7.21
C MET A 1 21.97 -10.84 -6.01
N GLN A 2 23.13 -11.13 -5.43
CA GLN A 2 23.72 -10.31 -4.35
C GLN A 2 24.76 -9.38 -4.98
N PHE A 3 24.71 -8.10 -4.64
CA PHE A 3 25.67 -7.12 -5.12
C PHE A 3 26.85 -7.05 -4.13
N GLN A 4 28.06 -7.00 -4.66
CA GLN A 4 29.28 -6.94 -3.86
C GLN A 4 29.53 -5.56 -3.22
N SER A 5 28.93 -4.51 -3.78
CA SER A 5 29.00 -3.13 -3.25
C SER A 5 27.84 -2.29 -3.78
N TRP A 6 27.56 -1.19 -3.07
CA TRP A 6 26.58 -0.19 -3.50
C TRP A 6 26.91 0.40 -4.87
N ASP A 7 28.19 0.73 -5.12
CA ASP A 7 28.59 1.32 -6.41
C ASP A 7 28.32 0.40 -7.59
N LYS A 8 28.52 -0.92 -7.44
CA LYS A 8 28.19 -1.88 -8.48
C LYS A 8 26.68 -1.96 -8.72
N PHE A 9 25.89 -1.84 -7.65
CA PHE A 9 24.43 -1.80 -7.79
C PHE A 9 23.95 -0.50 -8.45
N ALA A 10 24.47 0.65 -8.04
CA ALA A 10 24.16 1.94 -8.64
C ALA A 10 24.57 1.97 -10.14
N LEU A 11 25.74 1.41 -10.47
CA LEU A 11 26.18 1.27 -11.86
C LEU A 11 25.23 0.40 -12.68
N LEU A 12 24.79 -0.75 -12.14
CA LEU A 12 23.78 -1.59 -12.80
C LEU A 12 22.47 -0.83 -13.05
N LEU A 13 21.99 -0.07 -12.06
CA LEU A 13 20.79 0.75 -12.26
C LEU A 13 20.99 1.81 -13.36
N TYR A 14 22.16 2.42 -13.40
CA TYR A 14 22.52 3.35 -14.48
C TYR A 14 22.53 2.67 -15.86
N GLU A 15 23.17 1.52 -15.99
CA GLU A 15 23.20 0.76 -17.25
C GLU A 15 21.80 0.35 -17.72
N LEU A 16 20.95 -0.06 -16.76
CA LEU A 16 19.55 -0.42 -17.03
C LEU A 16 18.72 0.80 -17.45
N SER A 17 18.99 1.98 -16.90
CA SER A 17 18.29 3.23 -17.26
C SER A 17 18.48 3.62 -18.73
N ASN A 18 19.52 3.12 -19.40
CA ASN A 18 19.80 3.35 -20.81
C ASN A 18 19.20 2.27 -21.74
N LYS A 19 18.57 1.23 -21.19
CA LYS A 19 17.96 0.16 -21.99
C LYS A 19 16.47 0.41 -22.21
N LYS A 20 15.94 -0.08 -23.33
CA LYS A 20 14.48 -0.03 -23.57
C LYS A 20 13.73 -0.82 -22.51
N GLY A 21 12.68 -0.22 -21.96
CA GLY A 21 11.81 -0.80 -20.95
C GLY A 21 10.42 -1.14 -21.47
N VAL A 22 9.83 -2.18 -20.88
CA VAL A 22 8.44 -2.60 -21.11
C VAL A 22 7.76 -2.78 -19.77
N LYS A 23 6.57 -2.20 -19.59
CA LYS A 23 5.75 -2.37 -18.40
C LYS A 23 4.58 -3.30 -18.69
N GLY A 24 4.53 -4.42 -17.96
CA GLY A 24 3.45 -5.42 -18.11
C GLY A 24 3.62 -6.38 -19.29
N GLY A 25 2.86 -7.48 -19.25
CA GLY A 25 2.93 -8.55 -20.25
C GLY A 25 4.12 -9.49 -20.08
N ASN A 26 4.21 -10.47 -20.99
CA ASN A 26 5.21 -11.54 -20.91
C ASN A 26 6.66 -11.08 -21.12
N ASN A 27 6.87 -9.92 -21.76
CA ASN A 27 8.18 -9.34 -22.04
C ASN A 27 8.48 -8.11 -21.16
N SER A 28 7.84 -8.00 -20.00
CA SER A 28 8.06 -6.87 -19.08
C SER A 28 9.50 -6.80 -18.60
N SER A 29 9.97 -5.58 -18.33
CA SER A 29 11.27 -5.33 -17.70
C SER A 29 11.36 -6.04 -16.35
N SER A 30 12.59 -6.38 -15.96
CA SER A 30 12.86 -7.05 -14.69
C SER A 30 12.35 -6.24 -13.50
N LEU A 31 12.07 -6.95 -12.43
CA LEU A 31 11.72 -6.37 -11.13
C LEU A 31 12.87 -6.58 -10.14
N ILE A 32 13.09 -5.61 -9.28
CA ILE A 32 14.01 -5.68 -8.15
C ILE A 32 13.26 -5.51 -6.83
N SER A 33 13.78 -6.09 -5.77
CA SER A 33 13.23 -5.94 -4.42
C SER A 33 14.37 -5.93 -3.40
N PRO A 34 14.31 -5.10 -2.35
CA PRO A 34 15.23 -5.21 -1.21
C PRO A 34 14.95 -6.47 -0.39
N ALA A 35 13.75 -7.05 -0.51
CA ALA A 35 13.30 -8.18 0.28
C ALA A 35 14.06 -9.48 -0.06
N GLN A 36 14.57 -10.13 0.98
CA GLN A 36 15.05 -11.50 0.95
C GLN A 36 14.00 -12.38 1.63
N PHE A 37 13.63 -13.47 0.96
CA PHE A 37 12.59 -14.38 1.45
C PHE A 37 13.21 -15.55 2.19
N HIS A 38 12.44 -16.19 3.08
CA HIS A 38 12.80 -17.49 3.62
C HIS A 38 12.94 -18.52 2.49
N GLU A 39 13.80 -19.50 2.69
CA GLU A 39 14.04 -20.56 1.71
C GLU A 39 12.72 -21.28 1.35
N GLY A 40 12.48 -21.49 0.05
CA GLY A 40 11.23 -22.03 -0.46
C GLY A 40 10.00 -21.11 -0.34
N GLY A 41 10.16 -19.92 0.21
CA GLY A 41 9.06 -18.96 0.38
C GLY A 41 8.65 -18.26 -0.93
N THR A 42 7.35 -18.19 -1.19
CA THR A 42 6.79 -17.39 -2.28
C THR A 42 6.76 -15.91 -1.90
N ARG A 43 6.60 -15.02 -2.90
CA ARG A 43 6.47 -13.57 -2.69
C ARG A 43 5.22 -13.24 -1.85
N SER A 44 5.42 -13.00 -0.58
CA SER A 44 4.38 -12.48 0.34
C SER A 44 5.05 -11.84 1.55
N ASN A 45 4.38 -10.87 2.19
CA ASN A 45 4.93 -10.19 3.36
C ASN A 45 5.33 -11.14 4.49
N LYS A 46 4.56 -12.22 4.70
CA LYS A 46 4.83 -13.24 5.73
C LYS A 46 6.10 -14.06 5.48
N ASN A 47 6.57 -14.11 4.24
CA ASN A 47 7.75 -14.87 3.84
C ASN A 47 9.00 -13.99 3.76
N VAL A 48 8.90 -12.69 3.98
CA VAL A 48 10.05 -11.80 4.02
C VAL A 48 10.85 -12.09 5.29
N ASN A 49 12.12 -12.40 5.11
CA ASN A 49 13.07 -12.58 6.21
C ASN A 49 13.69 -11.23 6.63
N LYS A 50 14.12 -10.45 5.64
CA LYS A 50 14.78 -9.16 5.85
C LYS A 50 14.81 -8.35 4.56
N TRP A 51 15.10 -7.04 4.67
CA TRP A 51 15.66 -6.25 3.58
C TRP A 51 17.18 -6.27 3.66
N GLY A 52 17.82 -6.37 2.51
CA GLY A 52 19.26 -6.47 2.40
C GLY A 52 19.98 -5.11 2.54
N SER A 53 20.93 -4.85 1.66
CA SER A 53 21.83 -3.68 1.73
C SER A 53 21.24 -2.39 1.14
N TRP A 54 19.98 -2.36 0.76
CA TRP A 54 19.32 -1.19 0.18
C TRP A 54 17.84 -1.13 0.50
N ALA A 55 17.28 0.08 0.41
CA ALA A 55 15.85 0.35 0.55
C ALA A 55 15.37 1.26 -0.59
N CYS A 56 14.04 1.36 -0.76
CA CYS A 56 13.46 2.18 -1.83
C CYS A 56 12.18 2.89 -1.35
N LEU A 57 12.05 4.16 -1.71
CA LEU A 57 10.79 4.91 -1.66
C LEU A 57 10.25 5.10 -3.07
N ASP A 58 8.98 4.81 -3.29
CA ASP A 58 8.23 5.09 -4.53
C ASP A 58 7.51 6.43 -4.36
N CYS A 59 7.81 7.42 -5.21
CA CYS A 59 7.36 8.80 -5.06
C CYS A 59 6.43 9.16 -6.22
N ASP A 60 5.13 9.00 -6.01
CA ASP A 60 4.10 9.18 -7.04
C ASP A 60 3.39 10.55 -6.95
N SER A 61 3.57 11.29 -5.85
CA SER A 61 2.83 12.52 -5.55
C SER A 61 3.73 13.71 -5.22
N PHE A 62 5.01 13.65 -5.59
CA PHE A 62 5.95 14.74 -5.36
C PHE A 62 5.57 15.97 -6.19
N ILE A 63 5.59 17.13 -5.53
CA ILE A 63 5.26 18.42 -6.16
C ILE A 63 6.56 19.19 -6.35
N LEU A 64 6.85 19.55 -7.61
CA LEU A 64 7.99 20.39 -7.94
C LEU A 64 7.66 21.88 -7.71
N ASP A 65 8.60 22.57 -7.09
CA ASP A 65 8.56 24.03 -7.03
C ASP A 65 8.73 24.61 -8.46
N ASN A 66 8.03 25.72 -8.72
CA ASN A 66 8.12 26.47 -9.98
C ASN A 66 7.60 25.80 -11.25
N ASN A 67 6.93 24.63 -11.15
CA ASN A 67 6.23 23.93 -12.23
C ASN A 67 6.95 24.01 -13.59
N PRO A 68 8.15 23.40 -13.77
CA PRO A 68 8.94 23.49 -14.99
C PRO A 68 8.18 22.87 -16.17
N CYS A 69 8.34 23.44 -17.37
CA CYS A 69 7.59 23.05 -18.56
C CYS A 69 8.42 22.21 -19.56
N THR A 70 9.74 22.15 -19.38
CA THR A 70 10.64 21.41 -20.26
C THR A 70 11.27 20.21 -19.57
N GLU A 71 11.67 19.17 -20.31
CA GLU A 71 12.31 18.00 -19.74
C GLU A 71 13.61 18.31 -18.98
N PRO A 72 14.56 19.08 -19.54
CA PRO A 72 15.79 19.44 -18.85
C PRO A 72 15.54 20.25 -17.55
N ASP A 73 14.59 21.16 -17.58
CA ASP A 73 14.28 21.99 -16.40
C ASP A 73 13.60 21.17 -15.31
N THR A 74 12.75 20.22 -15.68
CA THR A 74 12.08 19.32 -14.72
C THR A 74 13.08 18.48 -13.95
N VAL A 75 14.03 17.82 -14.61
CA VAL A 75 15.02 16.98 -13.91
C VAL A 75 15.97 17.82 -13.07
N ARG A 76 16.42 18.99 -13.57
CA ARG A 76 17.27 19.91 -12.79
C ARG A 76 16.57 20.45 -11.56
N SER A 77 15.30 20.83 -11.68
CA SER A 77 14.50 21.30 -10.56
C SER A 77 14.27 20.20 -9.53
N LEU A 78 13.98 18.97 -9.99
CA LEU A 78 13.82 17.80 -9.11
C LEU A 78 15.13 17.49 -8.38
N GLU A 79 16.25 17.42 -9.10
CA GLU A 79 17.57 17.16 -8.51
C GLU A 79 17.94 18.23 -7.47
N LYS A 80 17.77 19.50 -7.82
CA LYS A 80 18.04 20.62 -6.90
C LYS A 80 17.16 20.57 -5.65
N GLN A 81 15.86 20.31 -5.81
CA GLN A 81 14.91 20.28 -4.69
C GLN A 81 15.20 19.08 -3.78
N LEU A 82 15.45 17.89 -4.35
CA LEU A 82 15.85 16.70 -3.57
C LEU A 82 17.20 16.91 -2.87
N TYR A 83 18.16 17.55 -3.52
CA TYR A 83 19.44 17.90 -2.90
C TYR A 83 19.26 18.88 -1.72
N GLN A 84 18.43 19.89 -1.86
CA GLN A 84 18.14 20.82 -0.76
C GLN A 84 17.46 20.15 0.44
N MET A 85 16.61 19.16 0.15
CA MET A 85 15.88 18.44 1.21
C MET A 85 16.69 17.32 1.84
N PHE A 86 17.47 16.58 1.05
CA PHE A 86 18.05 15.29 1.41
C PHE A 86 19.50 15.11 0.94
N GLY A 87 20.18 16.16 0.50
CA GLY A 87 21.51 16.10 -0.09
C GLY A 87 22.62 15.55 0.82
N ALA A 88 22.34 15.45 2.13
CA ALA A 88 23.25 14.77 3.06
C ALA A 88 23.32 13.25 2.84
N TYR A 89 22.27 12.65 2.27
CA TYR A 89 22.16 11.20 2.08
C TYR A 89 22.63 10.77 0.70
N GLU A 90 23.20 9.57 0.64
CA GLU A 90 23.50 8.92 -0.63
C GLU A 90 22.24 8.24 -1.18
N TYR A 91 21.92 8.51 -2.46
CA TYR A 91 20.80 7.86 -3.15
C TYR A 91 20.97 7.81 -4.66
N VAL A 92 20.26 6.88 -5.27
CA VAL A 92 19.97 6.87 -6.70
C VAL A 92 18.51 7.28 -6.88
N CYS A 93 18.27 8.22 -7.80
CA CYS A 93 16.93 8.61 -8.24
C CYS A 93 16.70 8.20 -9.68
N TYR A 94 15.57 7.50 -9.94
CA TYR A 94 15.19 7.18 -11.32
C TYR A 94 13.68 7.23 -11.52
N SER A 95 13.27 7.58 -12.74
CA SER A 95 11.85 7.71 -13.12
C SER A 95 11.12 6.37 -13.15
N THR A 96 9.82 6.41 -12.92
CA THR A 96 8.93 5.26 -13.13
C THR A 96 8.37 5.26 -14.56
N ALA A 97 7.83 4.12 -15.00
CA ALA A 97 7.20 3.97 -16.32
C ALA A 97 5.93 4.83 -16.54
N SER A 98 5.45 5.51 -15.53
CA SER A 98 4.30 6.43 -15.58
C SER A 98 4.66 7.88 -15.28
N SER A 99 5.96 8.19 -15.24
CA SER A 99 6.46 9.55 -15.04
C SER A 99 6.14 10.45 -16.24
N THR A 100 5.81 11.70 -15.96
CA THR A 100 5.62 12.73 -17.00
C THR A 100 6.39 14.00 -16.63
N VAL A 101 6.66 14.86 -17.60
CA VAL A 101 7.34 16.15 -17.37
C VAL A 101 6.58 17.00 -16.34
N LYS A 102 5.25 17.04 -16.43
CA LYS A 102 4.39 17.82 -15.52
C LYS A 102 4.23 17.20 -14.14
N LYS A 103 4.33 15.87 -14.06
CA LYS A 103 4.19 15.12 -12.80
C LYS A 103 5.27 14.03 -12.78
N PRO A 104 6.51 14.37 -12.42
CA PRO A 104 7.58 13.39 -12.34
C PRO A 104 7.29 12.39 -11.23
N LYS A 105 7.28 11.11 -11.60
CA LYS A 105 7.16 9.98 -10.70
C LYS A 105 8.47 9.24 -10.69
N PHE A 106 8.99 8.98 -9.51
CA PHE A 106 10.35 8.45 -9.37
C PHE A 106 10.51 7.54 -8.16
N ARG A 107 11.65 6.89 -8.10
CA ARG A 107 12.10 6.09 -6.97
C ARG A 107 13.40 6.63 -6.43
N LEU A 108 13.46 6.70 -5.11
CA LEU A 108 14.69 6.95 -4.38
C LEU A 108 15.17 5.62 -3.79
N VAL A 109 16.36 5.20 -4.22
CA VAL A 109 17.01 3.98 -3.74
C VAL A 109 18.21 4.36 -2.89
N PHE A 110 18.26 3.84 -1.67
CA PHE A 110 19.25 4.20 -0.66
C PHE A 110 20.10 3.00 -0.27
N PRO A 111 21.42 3.15 -0.14
CA PRO A 111 22.26 2.16 0.53
C PRO A 111 21.95 2.12 2.03
N LEU A 112 22.02 0.95 2.63
CA LEU A 112 21.88 0.75 4.07
C LEU A 112 23.20 0.32 4.69
N THR A 113 23.51 0.83 5.90
CA THR A 113 24.69 0.41 6.68
C THR A 113 24.59 -1.04 7.13
N LYS A 114 23.35 -1.54 7.31
CA LYS A 114 23.04 -2.91 7.74
C LYS A 114 21.67 -3.35 7.23
N GLU A 115 21.45 -4.65 7.21
CA GLU A 115 20.15 -5.25 6.89
C GLU A 115 19.10 -4.96 7.95
N VAL A 116 17.83 -5.01 7.56
CA VAL A 116 16.66 -4.81 8.45
C VAL A 116 15.83 -6.07 8.48
N HIS A 117 15.71 -6.70 9.66
CA HIS A 117 14.92 -7.92 9.82
C HIS A 117 13.41 -7.67 9.74
N ALA A 118 12.65 -8.69 9.34
CA ALA A 118 11.21 -8.61 9.09
C ALA A 118 10.42 -7.97 10.24
N LYS A 119 10.80 -8.24 11.50
CA LYS A 119 10.14 -7.69 12.69
C LYS A 119 10.23 -6.16 12.79
N ASP A 120 11.29 -5.57 12.24
CA ASP A 120 11.60 -4.13 12.33
C ASP A 120 11.24 -3.38 11.03
N LEU A 121 10.90 -4.09 9.94
CA LEU A 121 10.69 -3.49 8.62
C LEU A 121 9.54 -2.48 8.57
N SER A 122 8.45 -2.72 9.30
CA SER A 122 7.33 -1.76 9.32
C SER A 122 7.74 -0.46 10.00
N HIS A 123 8.49 -0.55 11.10
CA HIS A 123 9.06 0.61 11.79
C HIS A 123 10.08 1.32 10.90
N PHE A 124 10.99 0.57 10.29
CA PHE A 124 12.02 1.15 9.42
C PHE A 124 11.40 1.87 8.21
N TRP A 125 10.40 1.27 7.53
CA TRP A 125 9.72 1.92 6.43
C TRP A 125 9.06 3.24 6.87
N PHE A 126 8.37 3.22 8.01
CA PHE A 126 7.76 4.42 8.60
C PHE A 126 8.83 5.48 8.90
N ALA A 127 9.90 5.10 9.60
CA ALA A 127 10.98 6.01 9.98
C ALA A 127 11.67 6.62 8.76
N MET A 128 11.95 5.81 7.74
CA MET A 128 12.50 6.27 6.47
C MET A 128 11.54 7.26 5.78
N ASN A 129 10.25 6.95 5.68
CA ASN A 129 9.30 7.86 5.05
C ASN A 129 9.21 9.20 5.81
N LYS A 130 9.21 9.16 7.15
CA LYS A 130 9.24 10.38 7.99
C LYS A 130 10.52 11.21 7.79
N GLU A 131 11.69 10.56 7.74
CA GLU A 131 12.96 11.24 7.47
C GLU A 131 12.93 11.97 6.13
N PHE A 132 12.31 11.36 5.13
CA PHE A 132 12.14 11.92 3.79
C PHE A 132 10.82 12.69 3.62
N LYS A 133 10.26 13.28 4.71
CA LYS A 133 9.10 14.20 4.72
C LYS A 133 7.84 13.60 4.08
N ASP A 134 7.61 12.33 4.29
CA ASP A 134 6.44 11.58 3.80
C ASP A 134 6.23 11.63 2.28
N ILE A 135 7.33 11.74 1.49
CA ILE A 135 7.23 11.75 0.03
C ILE A 135 6.98 10.36 -0.57
N GLY A 136 7.19 9.29 0.20
CA GLY A 136 6.92 7.92 -0.24
C GLY A 136 5.43 7.61 -0.24
N ASP A 137 4.98 6.90 -1.29
CA ASP A 137 3.60 6.43 -1.39
C ASP A 137 3.30 5.36 -0.33
N GLU A 138 2.38 5.67 0.59
CA GLU A 138 1.95 4.75 1.65
C GLU A 138 1.38 3.42 1.12
N GLN A 139 0.90 3.36 -0.11
CA GLN A 139 0.45 2.12 -0.74
C GLN A 139 1.62 1.17 -1.02
N THR A 140 2.86 1.65 -0.96
CA THR A 140 4.08 0.86 -1.22
C THR A 140 4.77 0.34 0.04
N LYS A 141 4.14 0.46 1.20
CA LYS A 141 4.67 -0.03 2.49
C LYS A 141 4.67 -1.55 2.67
N ASP A 142 4.23 -2.32 1.66
CA ASP A 142 4.30 -3.77 1.74
C ASP A 142 5.76 -4.27 1.70
N LEU A 143 6.08 -5.19 2.60
CA LEU A 143 7.45 -5.65 2.84
C LEU A 143 8.03 -6.45 1.66
N ALA A 144 7.17 -7.10 0.88
CA ALA A 144 7.52 -7.90 -0.29
C ALA A 144 7.45 -7.09 -1.60
N ARG A 145 7.53 -5.75 -1.51
CA ARG A 145 7.40 -4.88 -2.66
C ARG A 145 8.46 -5.16 -3.73
N MET A 146 8.03 -5.16 -4.97
CA MET A 146 8.90 -5.23 -6.12
C MET A 146 8.76 -3.97 -6.96
N TYR A 147 9.87 -3.53 -7.52
CA TYR A 147 9.98 -2.32 -8.31
C TYR A 147 10.49 -2.65 -9.70
N TYR A 148 9.88 -2.10 -10.73
CA TYR A 148 10.48 -2.13 -12.06
C TYR A 148 11.84 -1.45 -12.02
N VAL A 149 12.82 -2.06 -12.68
CA VAL A 149 14.15 -1.45 -12.86
C VAL A 149 14.03 -0.13 -13.64
N PRO A 150 14.98 0.80 -13.48
CA PRO A 150 15.07 1.96 -14.38
C PRO A 150 15.24 1.50 -15.82
N ALA A 151 14.59 2.18 -16.76
CA ALA A 151 14.70 1.89 -18.18
C ALA A 151 14.14 3.06 -19.01
N GLN A 152 14.37 3.06 -20.32
CA GLN A 152 13.73 3.96 -21.26
C GLN A 152 12.32 3.41 -21.59
N TYR A 153 11.35 3.75 -20.77
CA TYR A 153 9.95 3.35 -20.97
C TYR A 153 9.32 4.23 -22.06
N PRO A 154 8.60 3.62 -23.04
CA PRO A 154 7.90 4.39 -24.06
C PRO A 154 6.87 5.35 -23.44
N ASN A 155 6.81 6.56 -23.96
CA ASN A 155 5.87 7.62 -23.52
C ASN A 155 6.03 8.08 -22.07
N ALA A 156 7.10 7.67 -21.38
CA ALA A 156 7.42 8.13 -20.05
C ALA A 156 8.51 9.21 -20.08
N TYR A 157 8.49 10.10 -19.14
CA TYR A 157 9.59 11.01 -18.88
C TYR A 157 10.68 10.25 -18.12
N ASN A 158 11.73 9.81 -18.84
CA ASN A 158 12.79 8.96 -18.33
C ASN A 158 13.99 9.79 -17.86
N PHE A 159 14.44 9.55 -16.63
CA PHE A 159 15.63 10.18 -16.07
C PHE A 159 16.29 9.28 -15.03
N TYR A 160 17.56 9.55 -14.78
CA TYR A 160 18.39 8.94 -13.77
C TYR A 160 19.40 9.95 -13.26
N PHE A 161 19.59 10.04 -11.94
CA PHE A 161 20.72 10.75 -11.34
C PHE A 161 21.09 10.11 -9.99
N ARG A 162 22.26 10.41 -9.51
CA ARG A 162 22.79 9.92 -8.23
C ARG A 162 23.28 11.09 -7.39
N ASN A 163 22.98 11.07 -6.10
CA ASN A 163 23.57 11.95 -5.10
C ASN A 163 24.52 11.14 -4.22
N SER A 164 25.72 11.67 -4.01
CA SER A 164 26.70 11.11 -3.07
C SER A 164 26.47 11.70 -1.68
N GLY A 165 26.62 10.90 -0.65
CA GLY A 165 26.40 11.34 0.72
C GLY A 165 26.58 10.23 1.74
N ILE A 166 25.92 10.32 2.87
CA ILE A 166 25.96 9.31 3.92
C ILE A 166 25.00 8.16 3.62
N THR A 167 25.44 6.95 3.90
CA THR A 167 24.63 5.75 3.85
C THR A 167 23.58 5.78 4.96
N LEU A 168 22.35 5.34 4.69
CA LEU A 168 21.29 5.28 5.71
C LEU A 168 21.62 4.26 6.81
N ASP A 169 21.55 4.70 8.06
CA ASP A 169 21.56 3.78 9.20
C ASP A 169 20.13 3.51 9.66
N PRO A 170 19.62 2.27 9.44
CA PRO A 170 18.26 1.92 9.81
C PRO A 170 17.96 2.08 11.30
N GLN A 171 18.93 1.81 12.17
CA GLN A 171 18.75 1.92 13.61
C GLN A 171 18.61 3.37 14.05
N MET A 172 19.51 4.24 13.56
CA MET A 172 19.42 5.68 13.85
C MET A 172 18.10 6.28 13.40
N LEU A 173 17.58 5.87 12.23
CA LEU A 173 16.29 6.35 11.76
C LEU A 173 15.14 5.88 12.65
N MET A 174 15.14 4.61 13.06
CA MET A 174 14.10 4.08 13.94
C MET A 174 14.15 4.71 15.35
N GLU A 175 15.34 5.00 15.87
CA GLU A 175 15.52 5.71 17.15
C GLU A 175 15.01 7.16 17.06
N LYS A 176 15.25 7.83 15.92
CA LYS A 176 14.80 9.21 15.68
C LYS A 176 13.29 9.32 15.49
N HIS A 177 12.65 8.34 14.86
CA HIS A 177 11.24 8.34 14.52
C HIS A 177 10.51 7.20 15.21
N SER A 178 9.96 7.47 16.38
CA SER A 178 9.19 6.49 17.15
C SER A 178 8.00 5.96 16.36
N TYR A 179 7.82 4.64 16.37
CA TYR A 179 6.76 3.95 15.66
C TYR A 179 5.85 3.20 16.65
N ILE A 180 4.59 3.54 16.64
CA ILE A 180 3.57 2.79 17.37
C ILE A 180 2.86 1.91 16.36
N GLU A 181 3.15 0.62 16.39
CA GLU A 181 2.43 -0.34 15.57
C GLU A 181 0.99 -0.43 16.07
N ASN A 182 0.06 0.18 15.33
CA ASN A 182 -1.36 0.02 15.60
C ASN A 182 -1.77 -1.42 15.27
N LYS A 183 -1.55 -2.33 16.21
CA LYS A 183 -2.06 -3.71 16.20
C LYS A 183 -3.54 -3.75 16.57
N GLY A 184 -4.30 -2.72 16.26
CA GLY A 184 -5.73 -2.70 16.46
C GLY A 184 -6.36 -3.93 15.85
N THR A 185 -6.87 -4.83 16.71
CA THR A 185 -7.50 -6.07 16.30
C THR A 185 -8.86 -5.82 15.65
N ASN A 186 -9.46 -4.67 15.92
CA ASN A 186 -10.76 -4.27 15.39
C ASN A 186 -10.69 -2.86 14.74
N PHE A 187 -11.75 -2.48 14.01
CA PHE A 187 -11.78 -1.22 13.29
C PHE A 187 -11.73 0.01 14.21
N LEU A 188 -12.27 -0.08 15.43
CA LEU A 188 -12.28 1.05 16.38
C LEU A 188 -10.85 1.47 16.73
N ASP A 189 -9.96 0.49 16.97
CA ASP A 189 -8.56 0.77 17.35
C ASP A 189 -7.76 1.47 16.23
N ARG A 190 -8.25 1.40 14.98
CA ARG A 190 -7.64 2.04 13.81
C ARG A 190 -8.15 3.45 13.52
N LEU A 191 -9.22 3.87 14.19
CA LEU A 191 -9.77 5.21 14.04
C LEU A 191 -9.00 6.25 14.88
N PRO A 192 -8.95 7.53 14.46
CA PRO A 192 -8.51 8.61 15.33
C PRO A 192 -9.33 8.67 16.63
N PRO A 193 -8.74 9.07 17.77
CA PRO A 193 -9.42 9.06 19.07
C PRO A 193 -10.78 9.77 19.10
N GLU A 194 -10.87 10.92 18.46
CA GLU A 194 -12.12 11.69 18.34
C GLU A 194 -13.21 10.90 17.61
N LEU A 195 -12.84 10.20 16.54
CA LEU A 195 -13.76 9.39 15.77
C LEU A 195 -14.11 8.08 16.50
N GLN A 196 -13.17 7.50 17.25
CA GLN A 196 -13.46 6.36 18.14
C GLN A 196 -14.58 6.72 19.12
N GLN A 197 -14.44 7.84 19.82
CA GLN A 197 -15.43 8.30 20.79
C GLN A 197 -16.79 8.54 20.13
N ALA A 198 -16.82 9.24 18.98
CA ALA A 198 -18.04 9.48 18.23
C ALA A 198 -18.74 8.17 17.78
N VAL A 199 -17.98 7.16 17.37
CA VAL A 199 -18.52 5.83 17.02
C VAL A 199 -19.10 5.13 18.24
N VAL A 200 -18.41 5.17 19.37
CA VAL A 200 -18.89 4.56 20.63
C VAL A 200 -20.18 5.23 21.11
N GLU A 201 -20.23 6.55 21.11
CA GLU A 201 -21.43 7.32 21.47
C GLU A 201 -22.58 7.05 20.50
N HIS A 202 -22.32 7.06 19.20
CA HIS A 202 -23.30 6.72 18.18
C HIS A 202 -23.85 5.29 18.40
N ARG A 203 -22.98 4.31 18.65
CA ARG A 203 -23.43 2.92 18.95
C ARG A 203 -24.31 2.86 20.17
N LYS A 204 -23.92 3.53 21.26
CA LYS A 204 -24.72 3.56 22.50
C LYS A 204 -26.07 4.24 22.34
N SER A 205 -26.13 5.33 21.58
CA SER A 205 -27.33 6.18 21.48
C SER A 205 -28.25 5.81 20.31
N LYS A 206 -27.72 5.29 19.19
CA LYS A 206 -28.45 5.10 17.94
C LYS A 206 -28.55 3.64 17.48
N LEU A 207 -27.63 2.76 17.88
CA LEU A 207 -27.67 1.35 17.49
C LEU A 207 -28.24 0.48 18.61
N ASN A 208 -29.52 0.63 18.87
CA ASN A 208 -30.25 -0.11 19.89
C ASN A 208 -31.42 -0.93 19.34
N ASN A 209 -31.61 -0.93 18.02
CA ASN A 209 -32.68 -1.67 17.38
C ASN A 209 -32.24 -3.12 17.10
N THR A 210 -32.49 -4.00 18.05
CA THR A 210 -32.18 -5.43 17.98
C THR A 210 -33.35 -6.30 17.51
N ASN A 211 -34.42 -5.70 16.99
CA ASN A 211 -35.63 -6.40 16.55
C ASN A 211 -35.50 -7.14 15.21
N TYR A 212 -34.30 -7.18 14.65
CA TYR A 212 -34.03 -7.90 13.42
C TYR A 212 -33.46 -9.29 13.71
N SER A 213 -34.01 -10.30 13.07
CA SER A 213 -33.49 -11.66 13.06
C SER A 213 -33.38 -12.17 11.63
N TRP A 214 -32.43 -13.01 11.36
CA TRP A 214 -32.23 -13.70 10.09
C TRP A 214 -31.52 -15.03 10.31
N THR A 215 -31.66 -15.94 9.38
CA THR A 215 -31.02 -17.27 9.42
C THR A 215 -29.82 -17.35 8.51
N GLY A 216 -29.74 -16.54 7.47
CA GLY A 216 -28.65 -16.48 6.52
C GLY A 216 -28.67 -15.20 5.66
N PHE A 217 -27.84 -15.13 4.61
CA PHE A 217 -27.79 -13.96 3.73
C PHE A 217 -29.07 -13.76 2.95
N SER A 218 -29.81 -14.83 2.64
CA SER A 218 -31.00 -14.80 1.79
C SER A 218 -32.18 -14.05 2.42
N ASP A 219 -32.32 -14.12 3.75
CA ASP A 219 -33.38 -13.48 4.55
C ASP A 219 -32.86 -12.31 5.39
N CYS A 220 -31.57 -11.97 5.30
CA CYS A 220 -31.00 -10.85 6.04
C CYS A 220 -31.56 -9.51 5.53
N PRO A 221 -32.20 -8.69 6.42
CA PRO A 221 -32.84 -7.44 6.03
C PRO A 221 -31.86 -6.33 5.61
N PHE A 222 -30.56 -6.55 5.81
CA PHE A 222 -29.50 -5.63 5.44
C PHE A 222 -28.80 -6.03 4.13
N TRP A 223 -29.11 -7.21 3.59
CA TRP A 223 -28.51 -7.74 2.38
C TRP A 223 -28.94 -6.97 1.13
N SER A 224 -28.03 -6.71 0.20
CA SER A 224 -28.32 -5.99 -1.04
C SER A 224 -28.56 -6.97 -2.19
N LYS A 225 -29.82 -7.21 -2.52
CA LYS A 225 -30.21 -8.05 -3.67
C LYS A 225 -29.66 -7.55 -5.00
N LYS A 226 -29.53 -6.22 -5.16
CA LYS A 226 -28.93 -5.62 -6.36
C LYS A 226 -27.45 -6.06 -6.49
N LEU A 227 -26.64 -5.89 -5.43
CA LEU A 227 -25.22 -6.29 -5.46
C LEU A 227 -25.05 -7.80 -5.57
N GLU A 228 -25.95 -8.59 -4.99
CA GLU A 228 -25.99 -10.04 -5.18
C GLU A 228 -26.14 -10.40 -6.65
N THR A 229 -27.12 -9.81 -7.36
CA THR A 229 -27.34 -10.03 -8.78
C THR A 229 -26.12 -9.63 -9.61
N GLU A 230 -25.53 -8.48 -9.31
CA GLU A 230 -24.31 -8.00 -9.98
C GLU A 230 -23.11 -8.94 -9.72
N TYR A 231 -22.97 -9.49 -8.51
CA TYR A 231 -21.92 -10.47 -8.17
C TYR A 231 -22.09 -11.75 -8.98
N ARG A 232 -23.32 -12.29 -9.05
CA ARG A 232 -23.62 -13.51 -9.80
C ARG A 232 -23.43 -13.36 -11.33
N ALA A 233 -23.50 -12.14 -11.83
CA ALA A 233 -23.29 -11.81 -13.25
C ALA A 233 -21.80 -11.68 -13.63
N ILE A 234 -20.84 -11.77 -12.68
CA ILE A 234 -19.41 -11.66 -12.98
C ILE A 234 -18.92 -12.96 -13.63
N THR A 235 -18.30 -12.85 -14.81
CA THR A 235 -17.78 -14.00 -15.57
C THR A 235 -16.26 -14.12 -15.58
N GLU A 236 -15.51 -12.99 -15.44
CA GLU A 236 -14.06 -13.01 -15.61
C GLU A 236 -13.28 -12.57 -14.35
N THR A 237 -13.46 -11.35 -13.89
CA THR A 237 -12.72 -10.80 -12.75
C THR A 237 -13.60 -9.82 -11.97
N GLY A 238 -13.25 -9.54 -10.70
CA GLY A 238 -13.92 -8.51 -9.90
C GLY A 238 -14.70 -9.02 -8.69
N TRP A 239 -14.74 -10.34 -8.46
CA TRP A 239 -15.46 -10.94 -7.31
C TRP A 239 -15.03 -10.33 -5.98
N TYR A 240 -13.73 -10.11 -5.76
CA TYR A 240 -13.23 -9.51 -4.51
C TYR A 240 -13.74 -8.09 -4.29
N TYR A 241 -13.69 -7.26 -5.33
CA TYR A 241 -14.20 -5.90 -5.26
C TYR A 241 -15.71 -5.88 -4.99
N LYS A 242 -16.47 -6.70 -5.71
CA LYS A 242 -17.92 -6.78 -5.56
C LYS A 242 -18.32 -7.34 -4.19
N MET A 243 -17.63 -8.34 -3.67
CA MET A 243 -17.86 -8.85 -2.32
C MET A 243 -17.62 -7.76 -1.27
N TYR A 244 -16.55 -6.99 -1.42
CA TYR A 244 -16.31 -5.86 -0.52
C TYR A 244 -17.42 -4.79 -0.59
N GLN A 245 -17.96 -4.51 -1.78
CA GLN A 245 -19.14 -3.65 -1.93
C GLN A 245 -20.37 -4.21 -1.20
N ILE A 246 -20.58 -5.53 -1.24
CA ILE A 246 -21.65 -6.19 -0.47
C ILE A 246 -21.42 -6.00 1.03
N MET A 247 -20.20 -6.23 1.54
CA MET A 247 -19.87 -6.00 2.95
C MET A 247 -20.17 -4.56 3.37
N VAL A 248 -19.73 -3.57 2.60
CA VAL A 248 -20.02 -2.14 2.86
C VAL A 248 -21.52 -1.85 2.86
N ALA A 249 -22.27 -2.41 1.91
CA ALA A 249 -23.72 -2.21 1.83
C ALA A 249 -24.43 -2.82 3.03
N VAL A 250 -24.08 -4.04 3.46
CA VAL A 250 -24.65 -4.69 4.65
C VAL A 250 -24.38 -3.85 5.90
N CYS A 251 -23.13 -3.40 6.10
CA CYS A 251 -22.77 -2.52 7.21
C CYS A 251 -23.57 -1.21 7.18
N GLY A 252 -23.63 -0.53 6.03
CA GLY A 252 -24.35 0.73 5.85
C GLY A 252 -25.85 0.60 6.10
N ASN A 253 -26.47 -0.45 5.56
CA ASN A 253 -27.90 -0.73 5.75
C ASN A 253 -28.23 -1.05 7.22
N ALA A 254 -27.42 -1.84 7.90
CA ALA A 254 -27.60 -2.16 9.30
C ALA A 254 -27.49 -0.90 10.18
N VAL A 255 -26.43 -0.13 9.99
CA VAL A 255 -26.19 1.12 10.74
C VAL A 255 -27.29 2.15 10.48
N SER A 256 -27.79 2.29 9.24
CA SER A 256 -28.89 3.22 8.92
C SER A 256 -30.23 2.80 9.56
N LYS A 257 -30.44 1.49 9.78
CA LYS A 257 -31.63 0.96 10.48
C LYS A 257 -31.45 0.88 11.99
N GLY A 258 -30.33 1.38 12.51
CA GLY A 258 -30.04 1.39 13.96
C GLY A 258 -29.62 0.04 14.54
N TYR A 259 -29.21 -0.94 13.71
CA TYR A 259 -28.78 -2.26 14.15
C TYR A 259 -27.25 -2.29 14.42
N PRO A 260 -26.81 -2.82 15.59
CA PRO A 260 -25.39 -2.88 15.97
C PRO A 260 -24.67 -4.06 15.34
N ILE A 261 -24.63 -4.13 14.00
CA ILE A 261 -23.99 -5.24 13.29
C ILE A 261 -22.50 -5.36 13.62
N THR A 262 -22.00 -6.58 13.73
CA THR A 262 -20.58 -6.87 13.98
C THR A 262 -19.87 -7.36 12.71
N ALA A 263 -18.53 -7.27 12.70
CA ALA A 263 -17.71 -7.79 11.61
C ALA A 263 -17.89 -9.29 11.40
N GLU A 264 -18.07 -10.05 12.50
CA GLU A 264 -18.30 -11.50 12.47
C GLU A 264 -19.64 -11.83 11.79
N GLN A 265 -20.69 -11.06 12.10
CA GLN A 265 -22.01 -11.25 11.49
C GLN A 265 -21.95 -10.99 9.98
N VAL A 266 -21.31 -9.91 9.56
CA VAL A 266 -21.12 -9.59 8.13
C VAL A 266 -20.29 -10.66 7.44
N ALA A 267 -19.20 -11.10 8.06
CA ALA A 267 -18.33 -12.15 7.54
C ALA A 267 -19.08 -13.50 7.39
N THR A 268 -19.95 -13.83 8.35
CA THR A 268 -20.76 -15.06 8.31
C THR A 268 -21.70 -15.05 7.10
N LEU A 269 -22.45 -13.96 6.89
CA LEU A 269 -23.33 -13.79 5.74
C LEU A 269 -22.56 -13.88 4.41
N CYS A 270 -21.41 -13.22 4.33
CA CYS A 270 -20.57 -13.24 3.12
C CYS A 270 -19.92 -14.60 2.87
N LYS A 271 -19.53 -15.35 3.91
CA LYS A 271 -19.01 -16.73 3.77
C LYS A 271 -20.08 -17.69 3.25
N GLU A 272 -21.29 -17.60 3.78
CA GLU A 272 -22.43 -18.39 3.29
C GLU A 272 -22.70 -18.09 1.82
N PHE A 273 -22.76 -16.83 1.44
CA PHE A 273 -22.96 -16.40 0.07
C PHE A 273 -21.83 -16.86 -0.86
N ASP A 274 -20.56 -16.72 -0.45
CA ASP A 274 -19.41 -17.18 -1.21
C ASP A 274 -19.44 -18.70 -1.43
N GLY A 275 -19.85 -19.45 -0.40
CA GLY A 275 -19.99 -20.90 -0.48
C GLY A 275 -20.99 -21.39 -1.54
N VAL A 276 -22.06 -20.61 -1.81
CA VAL A 276 -23.05 -20.94 -2.85
C VAL A 276 -22.77 -20.31 -4.22
N THR A 277 -21.71 -19.51 -4.34
CA THR A 277 -21.39 -18.78 -5.58
C THR A 277 -20.01 -19.06 -6.18
N GLY A 278 -19.27 -20.02 -5.62
CA GLY A 278 -17.99 -20.48 -6.19
C GLY A 278 -16.81 -20.55 -5.21
N GLY A 279 -16.95 -20.02 -4.00
CA GLY A 279 -15.95 -20.15 -2.94
C GLY A 279 -14.63 -19.41 -3.24
N TRP A 280 -14.70 -18.23 -3.87
CA TRP A 280 -13.54 -17.43 -4.27
C TRP A 280 -12.76 -16.84 -3.09
N TYR A 281 -13.39 -16.75 -1.92
CA TYR A 281 -12.83 -16.15 -0.70
C TYR A 281 -12.20 -17.15 0.27
N LYS A 282 -12.06 -18.42 -0.08
CA LYS A 282 -11.57 -19.49 0.82
C LYS A 282 -10.28 -19.14 1.56
N ASN A 283 -9.40 -18.38 0.92
CA ASN A 283 -8.06 -18.02 1.45
C ASN A 283 -7.98 -16.59 2.00
N ARG A 284 -9.12 -15.90 2.17
CA ARG A 284 -9.15 -14.54 2.70
C ARG A 284 -9.81 -14.47 4.06
N ASP A 285 -9.29 -13.58 4.90
CA ASP A 285 -9.87 -13.26 6.20
C ASP A 285 -11.07 -12.33 6.02
N MET A 286 -12.27 -12.94 5.89
CA MET A 286 -13.51 -12.19 5.72
C MET A 286 -13.88 -11.35 6.94
N VAL A 287 -13.47 -11.73 8.16
CA VAL A 287 -13.70 -10.91 9.35
C VAL A 287 -12.94 -9.61 9.24
N LYS A 288 -11.67 -9.68 8.85
CA LYS A 288 -10.82 -8.51 8.65
C LYS A 288 -11.35 -7.59 7.52
N GLU A 289 -11.85 -8.16 6.43
CA GLU A 289 -12.45 -7.37 5.33
C GLU A 289 -13.77 -6.73 5.77
N SER A 290 -14.60 -7.44 6.55
CA SER A 290 -15.85 -6.90 7.13
C SER A 290 -15.57 -5.77 8.13
N ASP A 291 -14.51 -5.89 8.90
CA ASP A 291 -14.04 -4.87 9.83
C ASP A 291 -13.62 -3.57 9.11
N ARG A 292 -12.93 -3.71 7.96
CA ARG A 292 -12.62 -2.59 7.07
C ARG A 292 -13.88 -1.95 6.44
N ALA A 293 -14.88 -2.76 6.13
CA ALA A 293 -16.14 -2.26 5.62
C ALA A 293 -16.91 -1.44 6.68
N LEU A 294 -16.90 -1.86 7.94
CA LEU A 294 -17.43 -1.08 9.07
C LEU A 294 -16.66 0.23 9.26
N GLU A 295 -15.33 0.18 9.23
CA GLU A 295 -14.47 1.38 9.29
C GLU A 295 -14.83 2.37 8.17
N TYR A 296 -14.97 1.89 6.95
CA TYR A 296 -15.35 2.71 5.80
C TYR A 296 -16.71 3.40 6.01
N VAL A 297 -17.72 2.66 6.47
CA VAL A 297 -19.06 3.21 6.73
C VAL A 297 -19.02 4.32 7.77
N TYR A 298 -18.27 4.15 8.86
CA TYR A 298 -18.17 5.16 9.91
C TYR A 298 -17.33 6.38 9.50
N ARG A 299 -16.27 6.20 8.70
CA ARG A 299 -15.45 7.32 8.19
C ARG A 299 -16.18 8.20 7.17
N ASN A 300 -17.13 7.63 6.42
CA ASN A 300 -17.83 8.33 5.34
C ASN A 300 -19.28 8.68 5.73
N ARG A 301 -19.60 8.57 7.00
CA ARG A 301 -20.89 8.98 7.54
C ARG A 301 -20.77 10.41 8.07
N SER A 302 -20.93 11.37 7.17
CA SER A 302 -21.11 12.79 7.48
C SER A 302 -22.58 13.14 7.55
#